data_2ebe575f679e6ae3f754073bc292b96f
#
_entry.id   2ebe575f679e6ae3f754073bc292b96f
#
_cell.length_a   1.000
_cell.length_b   1.000
_cell.length_c   1.000
_cell.angle_alpha   90.00
_cell.angle_beta   90.00
_cell.angle_gamma   90.00
#
_symmetry.space_group_name_H-M   'P 1'
#
loop_
_entity.id
_entity.type
_entity.pdbx_description
1 polymer ?
#
loop_
_entity_poly.entity_id
_entity_poly.type
_entity_poly.pdbx_seq_one_letter_code
_entity_poly.pdbx_strand_id
1 'polypeptide(L)'
;ILPLLLSAYLTGCGTKQASDNLLSVSILPQKYFVDLLSGGALEVNVMVPPGSSHSTYSPTTQQFQKLSDSKLYIGVGNLGYEAAWLPRLGEINPEMKMLTLSNHTELISASSDHHKDDGHAHGVDPHIWMSPSVVKQLIPLIRDALIENFPQLKDTIEANYPHLMAIVEKADKEMRATTALVKTREFMIFHPALSYLARDYNLVQHEVEVEGKEPSPAYLASLIETAKSKSVSVIFIQEEYDIRNAETIAEEAGIALVTINPMAYDWEETMTELNLTFQKYLNE
;
A
#
# COMPACT_ATOMS: atom_id res chain seq x y z
N ILE A 1 -9.76 -36.61 -65.45
CA ILE A 1 -10.16 -36.71 -64.03
C ILE A 1 -9.00 -36.13 -63.23
N LEU A 2 -9.15 -34.89 -62.72
CA LEU A 2 -8.14 -34.18 -61.95
C LEU A 2 -8.56 -34.19 -60.49
N PRO A 3 -7.76 -34.64 -59.51
CA PRO A 3 -8.17 -34.63 -58.11
C PRO A 3 -7.96 -33.22 -57.53
N LEU A 4 -9.02 -32.65 -56.95
CA LEU A 4 -9.04 -31.40 -56.21
C LEU A 4 -8.48 -31.65 -54.83
N LEU A 5 -7.25 -31.15 -54.57
CA LEU A 5 -6.65 -31.16 -53.25
C LEU A 5 -7.27 -30.04 -52.38
N LEU A 6 -8.12 -30.44 -51.43
CA LEU A 6 -8.71 -29.56 -50.43
C LEU A 6 -7.71 -29.32 -49.30
N SER A 7 -6.99 -28.17 -49.33
CA SER A 7 -6.12 -27.76 -48.25
C SER A 7 -6.99 -27.24 -47.08
N ALA A 8 -7.06 -28.01 -45.99
CA ALA A 8 -7.64 -27.58 -44.75
C ALA A 8 -6.67 -26.62 -44.03
N TYR A 9 -7.01 -25.32 -44.02
CA TYR A 9 -6.32 -24.35 -43.12
C TYR A 9 -6.83 -24.58 -41.70
N LEU A 10 -6.00 -25.22 -40.87
CA LEU A 10 -6.19 -25.22 -39.43
C LEU A 10 -5.81 -23.84 -38.92
N THR A 11 -6.79 -22.97 -38.70
CA THR A 11 -6.61 -21.75 -37.91
C THR A 11 -6.41 -22.19 -36.45
N GLY A 12 -5.16 -22.32 -36.03
CA GLY A 12 -4.82 -22.50 -34.63
C GLY A 12 -5.27 -21.23 -33.88
N CYS A 13 -6.22 -21.37 -32.94
CA CYS A 13 -6.39 -20.40 -31.87
C CYS A 13 -5.05 -20.34 -31.13
N GLY A 14 -4.24 -19.33 -31.43
CA GLY A 14 -3.04 -19.03 -30.64
C GLY A 14 -3.49 -18.66 -29.23
N THR A 15 -3.23 -19.52 -28.26
CA THR A 15 -3.25 -19.15 -26.86
C THR A 15 -2.26 -18.00 -26.72
N LYS A 16 -2.77 -16.81 -26.36
CA LYS A 16 -1.94 -15.63 -26.12
C LYS A 16 -0.98 -16.00 -24.99
N GLN A 17 0.30 -16.19 -25.31
CA GLN A 17 1.30 -16.55 -24.33
C GLN A 17 1.48 -15.37 -23.38
N ALA A 18 1.34 -15.61 -22.07
CA ALA A 18 1.65 -14.61 -21.07
C ALA A 18 3.03 -14.00 -21.33
N SER A 19 3.17 -12.69 -21.14
CA SER A 19 4.48 -12.05 -21.32
C SER A 19 5.47 -12.63 -20.32
N ASP A 20 6.62 -13.13 -20.80
CA ASP A 20 7.58 -13.85 -19.97
C ASP A 20 8.13 -13.03 -18.79
N ASN A 21 8.02 -11.70 -18.86
CA ASN A 21 8.56 -10.76 -17.88
C ASN A 21 7.50 -9.83 -17.25
N LEU A 22 6.20 -10.08 -17.47
CA LEU A 22 5.14 -9.24 -16.93
C LEU A 22 4.62 -9.77 -15.59
N LEU A 23 4.57 -8.90 -14.59
CA LEU A 23 3.82 -9.11 -13.35
C LEU A 23 2.94 -7.90 -13.04
N SER A 24 1.95 -8.10 -12.18
CA SER A 24 1.10 -7.02 -11.67
C SER A 24 1.29 -6.86 -10.17
N VAL A 25 1.19 -5.61 -9.71
CA VAL A 25 1.19 -5.25 -8.28
C VAL A 25 0.02 -4.32 -7.98
N SER A 26 -0.41 -4.27 -6.74
CA SER A 26 -1.51 -3.39 -6.35
C SER A 26 -1.14 -1.92 -6.40
N ILE A 27 0.02 -1.55 -5.87
CA ILE A 27 0.42 -0.17 -5.57
C ILE A 27 1.89 0.10 -5.93
N LEU A 28 2.24 1.38 -6.07
CA LEU A 28 3.60 1.81 -6.42
C LEU A 28 4.70 1.39 -5.42
N PRO A 29 4.51 1.41 -4.09
CA PRO A 29 5.50 0.89 -3.15
C PRO A 29 5.90 -0.56 -3.43
N GLN A 30 4.97 -1.42 -3.85
CA GLN A 30 5.30 -2.80 -4.24
C GLN A 30 6.15 -2.85 -5.52
N LYS A 31 5.86 -1.94 -6.49
CA LYS A 31 6.69 -1.82 -7.69
C LYS A 31 8.12 -1.44 -7.34
N TYR A 32 8.34 -0.52 -6.39
CA TYR A 32 9.68 -0.17 -5.90
C TYR A 32 10.46 -1.40 -5.41
N PHE A 33 9.83 -2.25 -4.60
CA PHE A 33 10.47 -3.46 -4.10
C PHE A 33 10.80 -4.45 -5.24
N VAL A 34 9.88 -4.63 -6.19
CA VAL A 34 10.08 -5.50 -7.36
C VAL A 34 11.19 -4.97 -8.26
N ASP A 35 11.22 -3.67 -8.53
CA ASP A 35 12.24 -3.04 -9.38
C ASP A 35 13.63 -3.19 -8.78
N LEU A 36 13.78 -2.94 -7.47
CA LEU A 36 15.05 -3.14 -6.77
C LEU A 36 15.51 -4.60 -6.81
N LEU A 37 14.62 -5.55 -6.51
CA LEU A 37 14.97 -6.98 -6.53
C LEU A 37 15.33 -7.46 -7.92
N SER A 38 14.56 -7.10 -8.94
CA SER A 38 14.76 -7.57 -10.33
C SER A 38 15.82 -6.78 -11.10
N GLY A 39 16.33 -5.66 -10.53
CA GLY A 39 17.19 -4.73 -11.27
C GLY A 39 16.49 -4.05 -12.45
N GLY A 40 15.16 -3.91 -12.37
CA GLY A 40 14.32 -3.31 -13.42
C GLY A 40 14.07 -4.24 -14.63
N ALA A 41 14.40 -5.54 -14.53
CA ALA A 41 14.26 -6.49 -15.63
C ALA A 41 12.81 -6.94 -15.89
N LEU A 42 11.87 -6.63 -15.01
CA LEU A 42 10.46 -7.00 -15.11
C LEU A 42 9.59 -5.81 -15.55
N GLU A 43 8.62 -6.08 -16.42
CA GLU A 43 7.52 -5.14 -16.68
C GLU A 43 6.51 -5.25 -15.54
N VAL A 44 6.28 -4.14 -14.82
CA VAL A 44 5.37 -4.11 -13.68
C VAL A 44 4.13 -3.30 -14.01
N ASN A 45 2.98 -3.97 -14.08
CA ASN A 45 1.67 -3.33 -14.18
C ASN A 45 1.17 -2.96 -12.78
N VAL A 46 0.97 -1.67 -12.52
CA VAL A 46 0.45 -1.16 -11.24
C VAL A 46 -1.05 -0.95 -11.35
N MET A 47 -1.81 -1.55 -10.43
CA MET A 47 -3.27 -1.51 -10.48
C MET A 47 -3.85 -0.20 -9.99
N VAL A 48 -3.24 0.45 -8.98
CA VAL A 48 -3.61 1.79 -8.51
C VAL A 48 -2.53 2.77 -8.94
N PRO A 49 -2.80 3.65 -9.93
CA PRO A 49 -1.81 4.60 -10.45
C PRO A 49 -1.54 5.76 -9.48
N PRO A 50 -0.46 6.53 -9.71
CA PRO A 50 -0.15 7.72 -8.90
C PRO A 50 -1.32 8.70 -8.81
N GLY A 51 -1.50 9.32 -7.64
CA GLY A 51 -2.53 10.34 -7.39
C GLY A 51 -3.96 9.80 -7.33
N SER A 52 -4.14 8.48 -7.27
CA SER A 52 -5.45 7.84 -7.12
C SER A 52 -5.62 7.28 -5.72
N SER A 53 -6.78 7.49 -5.14
CA SER A 53 -7.13 6.87 -3.85
C SER A 53 -7.29 5.35 -4.02
N HIS A 54 -6.54 4.58 -3.27
CA HIS A 54 -6.63 3.12 -3.25
C HIS A 54 -7.99 2.60 -2.75
N SER A 55 -8.74 3.44 -2.03
CA SER A 55 -10.06 3.09 -1.50
C SER A 55 -11.17 3.17 -2.55
N THR A 56 -11.07 4.10 -3.51
CA THR A 56 -12.14 4.38 -4.47
C THR A 56 -11.77 4.09 -5.94
N TYR A 57 -10.49 3.86 -6.22
CA TYR A 57 -10.03 3.62 -7.58
C TYR A 57 -10.56 2.31 -8.16
N SER A 58 -11.04 2.39 -9.39
CA SER A 58 -11.41 1.22 -10.18
C SER A 58 -10.44 1.07 -11.35
N PRO A 59 -9.70 -0.05 -11.43
CA PRO A 59 -8.74 -0.28 -12.51
C PRO A 59 -9.38 -0.26 -13.89
N THR A 60 -8.64 0.25 -14.88
CA THR A 60 -9.07 0.33 -16.27
C THR A 60 -9.07 -1.05 -16.94
N THR A 61 -9.79 -1.18 -18.06
CA THR A 61 -9.77 -2.39 -18.89
C THR A 61 -8.36 -2.78 -19.33
N GLN A 62 -7.50 -1.79 -19.63
CA GLN A 62 -6.10 -2.04 -20.02
C GLN A 62 -5.29 -2.64 -18.86
N GLN A 63 -5.47 -2.14 -17.63
CA GLN A 63 -4.82 -2.70 -16.45
C GLN A 63 -5.29 -4.13 -16.19
N PHE A 64 -6.59 -4.40 -16.31
CA PHE A 64 -7.12 -5.76 -16.19
C PHE A 64 -6.60 -6.70 -17.29
N GLN A 65 -6.41 -6.20 -18.52
CA GLN A 65 -5.81 -7.00 -19.57
C GLN A 65 -4.36 -7.35 -19.26
N LYS A 66 -3.55 -6.38 -18.83
CA LYS A 66 -2.17 -6.66 -18.38
C LYS A 66 -2.13 -7.60 -17.18
N LEU A 67 -3.06 -7.45 -16.24
CA LEU A 67 -3.19 -8.37 -15.10
C LEU A 67 -3.48 -9.80 -15.59
N SER A 68 -4.40 -9.98 -16.54
CA SER A 68 -4.70 -11.30 -17.11
C SER A 68 -3.54 -11.91 -17.90
N ASP A 69 -2.60 -11.11 -18.37
CA ASP A 69 -1.40 -11.55 -19.08
C ASP A 69 -0.19 -11.74 -18.11
N SER A 70 -0.34 -11.42 -16.81
CA SER A 70 0.74 -11.50 -15.81
C SER A 70 0.98 -12.93 -15.33
N LYS A 71 2.25 -13.27 -15.08
CA LYS A 71 2.62 -14.55 -14.44
C LYS A 71 2.39 -14.56 -12.94
N LEU A 72 2.57 -13.40 -12.30
CA LEU A 72 2.46 -13.20 -10.86
C LEU A 72 1.66 -11.94 -10.58
N TYR A 73 0.78 -12.00 -9.60
CA TYR A 73 0.16 -10.84 -8.96
C TYR A 73 0.61 -10.76 -7.50
N ILE A 74 1.19 -9.62 -7.11
CA ILE A 74 1.52 -9.33 -5.72
C ILE A 74 0.50 -8.32 -5.20
N GLY A 75 -0.48 -8.82 -4.46
CA GLY A 75 -1.56 -8.01 -3.87
C GLY A 75 -1.22 -7.54 -2.47
N VAL A 76 -1.69 -6.34 -2.10
CA VAL A 76 -1.73 -5.92 -0.69
C VAL A 76 -2.68 -6.84 0.08
N GLY A 77 -3.84 -7.11 -0.49
CA GLY A 77 -5.00 -7.70 0.16
C GLY A 77 -5.83 -6.64 0.90
N ASN A 78 -7.12 -6.70 0.78
CA ASN A 78 -8.09 -5.79 1.41
C ASN A 78 -8.18 -4.36 0.81
N LEU A 79 -7.56 -4.06 -0.33
CA LEU A 79 -7.90 -2.85 -1.07
C LEU A 79 -9.30 -2.96 -1.69
N GLY A 80 -10.01 -1.85 -1.86
CA GLY A 80 -11.39 -1.86 -2.34
C GLY A 80 -11.59 -2.63 -3.64
N TYR A 81 -10.73 -2.41 -4.65
CA TYR A 81 -10.83 -3.16 -5.91
C TYR A 81 -10.40 -4.63 -5.77
N GLU A 82 -9.45 -4.94 -4.87
CA GLU A 82 -9.03 -6.33 -4.64
C GLU A 82 -10.17 -7.17 -4.07
N ALA A 83 -10.89 -6.67 -3.08
CA ALA A 83 -12.06 -7.33 -2.51
C ALA A 83 -13.13 -7.61 -3.59
N ALA A 84 -13.33 -6.67 -4.52
CA ALA A 84 -14.31 -6.80 -5.59
C ALA A 84 -13.87 -7.76 -6.71
N TRP A 85 -12.58 -7.84 -7.03
CA TRP A 85 -12.10 -8.49 -8.25
C TRP A 85 -11.21 -9.71 -8.04
N LEU A 86 -10.45 -9.83 -6.92
CA LEU A 86 -9.57 -10.98 -6.69
C LEU A 86 -10.27 -12.34 -6.82
N PRO A 87 -11.52 -12.54 -6.35
CA PRO A 87 -12.20 -13.81 -6.51
C PRO A 87 -12.42 -14.22 -7.99
N ARG A 88 -12.50 -13.23 -8.89
CA ARG A 88 -12.72 -13.43 -10.33
C ARG A 88 -11.42 -13.56 -11.12
N LEU A 89 -10.31 -13.07 -10.59
CA LEU A 89 -9.01 -13.07 -11.30
C LEU A 89 -8.50 -14.50 -11.53
N GLY A 90 -8.69 -15.40 -10.57
CA GLY A 90 -8.36 -16.82 -10.74
C GLY A 90 -9.14 -17.51 -11.85
N GLU A 91 -10.35 -17.02 -12.19
CA GLU A 91 -11.14 -17.52 -13.31
C GLU A 91 -10.61 -16.99 -14.66
N ILE A 92 -10.09 -15.75 -14.68
CA ILE A 92 -9.59 -15.08 -15.90
C ILE A 92 -8.24 -15.66 -16.33
N ASN A 93 -7.32 -15.87 -15.38
CA ASN A 93 -6.02 -16.48 -15.61
C ASN A 93 -5.69 -17.51 -14.50
N PRO A 94 -6.09 -18.78 -14.67
CA PRO A 94 -5.85 -19.84 -13.69
C PRO A 94 -4.35 -20.16 -13.48
N GLU A 95 -3.50 -19.79 -14.44
CA GLU A 95 -2.05 -20.02 -14.37
C GLU A 95 -1.31 -18.93 -13.59
N MET A 96 -1.93 -17.76 -13.42
CA MET A 96 -1.33 -16.65 -12.68
C MET A 96 -1.18 -17.02 -11.21
N LYS A 97 0.03 -16.89 -10.69
CA LYS A 97 0.29 -17.04 -9.25
C LYS A 97 -0.09 -15.76 -8.51
N MET A 98 -0.56 -15.93 -7.29
CA MET A 98 -1.00 -14.80 -6.45
C MET A 98 -0.30 -14.86 -5.10
N LEU A 99 0.37 -13.76 -4.74
CA LEU A 99 0.90 -13.52 -3.40
C LEU A 99 0.08 -12.39 -2.76
N THR A 100 -0.75 -12.72 -1.78
CA THR A 100 -1.53 -11.73 -1.00
C THR A 100 -0.77 -11.43 0.28
N LEU A 101 -0.16 -10.24 0.36
CA LEU A 101 0.76 -9.87 1.45
C LEU A 101 0.08 -9.81 2.82
N SER A 102 -1.18 -9.37 2.87
CA SER A 102 -1.97 -9.30 4.10
C SER A 102 -2.16 -10.65 4.80
N ASN A 103 -2.04 -11.78 4.07
CA ASN A 103 -2.12 -13.11 4.66
C ASN A 103 -0.91 -13.47 5.54
N HIS A 104 0.13 -12.64 5.53
CA HIS A 104 1.41 -12.90 6.19
C HIS A 104 1.75 -11.90 7.29
N THR A 105 0.77 -11.14 7.76
CA THR A 105 0.93 -10.19 8.87
C THR A 105 -0.31 -10.18 9.76
N GLU A 106 -0.15 -9.76 11.01
CA GLU A 106 -1.27 -9.52 11.90
C GLU A 106 -2.04 -8.27 11.45
N LEU A 107 -3.31 -8.45 11.13
CA LEU A 107 -4.15 -7.40 10.58
C LEU A 107 -4.79 -6.55 11.67
N ILE A 108 -4.91 -5.25 11.37
CA ILE A 108 -5.65 -4.29 12.19
C ILE A 108 -7.06 -4.20 11.62
N SER A 109 -8.08 -4.40 12.47
CA SER A 109 -9.46 -4.11 12.08
C SER A 109 -9.61 -2.61 11.87
N ALA A 110 -10.22 -2.19 10.78
CA ALA A 110 -10.60 -0.80 10.60
C ALA A 110 -11.66 -0.48 11.66
N SER A 111 -11.25 0.18 12.75
CA SER A 111 -12.13 0.48 13.87
C SER A 111 -12.77 1.84 13.64
N SER A 112 -14.08 1.88 13.56
CA SER A 112 -14.82 3.05 14.03
C SER A 112 -15.17 2.79 15.51
N ASP A 113 -14.40 3.34 16.42
CA ASP A 113 -14.71 3.28 17.88
C ASP A 113 -16.03 3.96 18.25
N HIS A 114 -16.74 4.56 17.28
CA HIS A 114 -17.90 5.39 17.51
C HIS A 114 -19.27 4.71 17.34
N HIS A 115 -19.36 3.48 16.80
CA HIS A 115 -20.63 2.76 16.64
C HIS A 115 -20.49 1.28 16.94
N LYS A 116 -20.62 0.92 18.22
CA LYS A 116 -20.60 -0.50 18.69
C LYS A 116 -21.87 -1.29 18.36
N ASP A 117 -22.86 -0.73 17.66
CA ASP A 117 -24.22 -1.31 17.61
C ASP A 117 -24.73 -1.73 16.22
N ASP A 118 -24.02 -1.50 15.13
CA ASP A 118 -24.64 -1.66 13.79
C ASP A 118 -24.29 -2.97 13.06
N GLY A 119 -23.64 -3.95 13.69
CA GLY A 119 -23.51 -5.32 13.13
C GLY A 119 -22.83 -5.45 11.75
N HIS A 120 -22.26 -4.37 11.20
CA HIS A 120 -21.52 -4.38 9.95
C HIS A 120 -20.07 -4.80 10.21
N ALA A 121 -19.58 -5.76 9.45
CA ALA A 121 -18.19 -6.17 9.47
C ALA A 121 -17.32 -4.96 9.09
N HIS A 122 -16.68 -4.33 10.07
CA HIS A 122 -15.68 -3.30 9.83
C HIS A 122 -14.57 -3.91 8.98
N GLY A 123 -14.16 -3.21 7.91
CA GLY A 123 -13.10 -3.66 7.02
C GLY A 123 -11.78 -3.87 7.75
N VAL A 124 -10.80 -4.38 7.06
CA VAL A 124 -9.42 -4.48 7.55
C VAL A 124 -8.65 -3.28 7.03
N ASP A 125 -7.82 -2.66 7.87
CA ASP A 125 -6.89 -1.62 7.45
C ASP A 125 -5.87 -2.22 6.45
N PRO A 126 -5.76 -1.72 5.22
CA PRO A 126 -4.89 -2.31 4.21
C PRO A 126 -3.44 -1.80 4.26
N HIS A 127 -3.10 -0.75 5.05
CA HIS A 127 -1.86 0.02 4.95
C HIS A 127 -0.61 -0.68 5.53
N ILE A 128 -0.49 -1.99 5.31
CA ILE A 128 0.61 -2.83 5.81
C ILE A 128 1.99 -2.36 5.36
N TRP A 129 2.09 -1.71 4.19
CA TRP A 129 3.36 -1.22 3.62
C TRP A 129 3.92 0.02 4.31
N MET A 130 3.13 0.69 5.16
CA MET A 130 3.55 1.88 5.88
C MET A 130 4.32 1.58 7.17
N SER A 131 4.42 0.32 7.59
CA SER A 131 5.28 -0.07 8.70
C SER A 131 6.57 -0.75 8.22
N PRO A 132 7.76 -0.17 8.44
CA PRO A 132 9.04 -0.84 8.17
C PRO A 132 9.16 -2.21 8.86
N SER A 133 8.61 -2.36 10.05
CA SER A 133 8.58 -3.63 10.80
C SER A 133 7.80 -4.71 10.06
N VAL A 134 6.66 -4.36 9.43
CA VAL A 134 5.87 -5.28 8.60
C VAL A 134 6.58 -5.54 7.28
N VAL A 135 7.03 -4.50 6.58
CA VAL A 135 7.72 -4.64 5.27
C VAL A 135 8.94 -5.56 5.38
N LYS A 136 9.69 -5.48 6.47
CA LYS A 136 10.82 -6.39 6.76
C LYS A 136 10.41 -7.88 6.70
N GLN A 137 9.19 -8.22 7.10
CA GLN A 137 8.67 -9.58 7.06
C GLN A 137 8.16 -9.97 5.66
N LEU A 138 7.71 -8.98 4.87
CA LEU A 138 7.12 -9.19 3.55
C LEU A 138 8.16 -9.32 2.43
N ILE A 139 9.30 -8.62 2.52
CA ILE A 139 10.34 -8.64 1.47
C ILE A 139 10.87 -10.05 1.15
N PRO A 140 11.13 -10.95 2.14
CA PRO A 140 11.51 -12.33 1.85
C PRO A 140 10.46 -13.09 1.01
N LEU A 141 9.17 -12.84 1.25
CA LEU A 141 8.08 -13.49 0.52
C LEU A 141 8.00 -13.00 -0.92
N ILE A 142 8.20 -11.68 -1.14
CA ILE A 142 8.27 -11.08 -2.47
C ILE A 142 9.45 -11.66 -3.24
N ARG A 143 10.64 -11.73 -2.62
CA ARG A 143 11.84 -12.36 -3.22
C ARG A 143 11.56 -13.78 -3.67
N ASP A 144 11.00 -14.61 -2.79
CA ASP A 144 10.76 -16.02 -3.05
C ASP A 144 9.74 -16.21 -4.18
N ALA A 145 8.65 -15.42 -4.17
CA ALA A 145 7.66 -15.42 -5.25
C ALA A 145 8.25 -14.99 -6.59
N LEU A 146 9.15 -13.99 -6.60
CA LEU A 146 9.85 -13.57 -7.82
C LEU A 146 10.78 -14.66 -8.35
N ILE A 147 11.55 -15.32 -7.49
CA ILE A 147 12.46 -16.41 -7.89
C ILE A 147 11.66 -17.61 -8.45
N GLU A 148 10.53 -17.96 -7.80
CA GLU A 148 9.68 -19.06 -8.25
C GLU A 148 9.09 -18.81 -9.66
N ASN A 149 8.60 -17.58 -9.90
CA ASN A 149 7.88 -17.25 -11.13
C ASN A 149 8.80 -16.74 -12.26
N PHE A 150 9.99 -16.24 -11.93
CA PHE A 150 11.00 -15.71 -12.85
C PHE A 150 12.38 -16.31 -12.56
N PRO A 151 12.57 -17.65 -12.66
CA PRO A 151 13.80 -18.34 -12.26
C PRO A 151 15.03 -17.86 -13.01
N GLN A 152 14.89 -17.30 -14.22
CA GLN A 152 15.97 -16.69 -15.00
C GLN A 152 16.58 -15.45 -14.32
N LEU A 153 15.88 -14.81 -13.36
CA LEU A 153 16.37 -13.66 -12.62
C LEU A 153 16.89 -14.01 -11.22
N LYS A 154 16.93 -15.29 -10.85
CA LYS A 154 17.32 -15.75 -9.51
C LYS A 154 18.61 -15.10 -9.02
N ASP A 155 19.68 -15.19 -9.81
CA ASP A 155 21.00 -14.66 -9.39
C ASP A 155 20.98 -13.14 -9.19
N THR A 156 20.23 -12.41 -10.03
CA THR A 156 20.04 -10.96 -9.90
C THR A 156 19.25 -10.63 -8.63
N ILE A 157 18.15 -11.35 -8.37
CA ILE A 157 17.30 -11.14 -7.21
C ILE A 157 18.08 -11.44 -5.91
N GLU A 158 18.82 -12.53 -5.86
CA GLU A 158 19.64 -12.90 -4.71
C GLU A 158 20.79 -11.89 -4.46
N ALA A 159 21.39 -11.36 -5.52
CA ALA A 159 22.42 -10.31 -5.40
C ALA A 159 21.87 -8.98 -4.89
N ASN A 160 20.65 -8.60 -5.28
CA ASN A 160 20.01 -7.34 -4.90
C ASN A 160 19.29 -7.41 -3.54
N TYR A 161 18.86 -8.60 -3.12
CA TYR A 161 18.10 -8.78 -1.88
C TYR A 161 18.76 -8.19 -0.63
N PRO A 162 20.09 -8.35 -0.38
CA PRO A 162 20.74 -7.75 0.78
C PRO A 162 20.66 -6.22 0.79
N HIS A 163 20.71 -5.59 -0.39
CA HIS A 163 20.59 -4.13 -0.51
C HIS A 163 19.20 -3.65 -0.11
N LEU A 164 18.14 -4.26 -0.65
CA LEU A 164 16.77 -3.90 -0.26
C LEU A 164 16.51 -4.17 1.22
N MET A 165 17.00 -5.29 1.76
CA MET A 165 16.86 -5.58 3.19
C MET A 165 17.58 -4.54 4.05
N ALA A 166 18.75 -4.05 3.64
CA ALA A 166 19.47 -3.01 4.36
C ALA A 166 18.70 -1.68 4.40
N ILE A 167 18.01 -1.31 3.30
CA ILE A 167 17.11 -0.14 3.25
C ILE A 167 15.98 -0.29 4.28
N VAL A 168 15.29 -1.42 4.27
CA VAL A 168 14.15 -1.68 5.17
C VAL A 168 14.60 -1.74 6.64
N GLU A 169 15.72 -2.40 6.93
CA GLU A 169 16.27 -2.48 8.28
C GLU A 169 16.75 -1.13 8.82
N LYS A 170 17.30 -0.29 7.95
CA LYS A 170 17.66 1.10 8.28
C LYS A 170 16.41 1.88 8.67
N ALA A 171 15.36 1.83 7.85
CA ALA A 171 14.09 2.51 8.12
C ALA A 171 13.46 2.04 9.46
N ASP A 172 13.41 0.72 9.72
CA ASP A 172 12.93 0.16 11.00
C ASP A 172 13.75 0.67 12.19
N LYS A 173 15.07 0.63 12.08
CA LYS A 173 15.99 1.08 13.14
C LYS A 173 15.87 2.58 13.44
N GLU A 174 15.81 3.40 12.40
CA GLU A 174 15.70 4.86 12.54
C GLU A 174 14.34 5.24 13.14
N MET A 175 13.25 4.63 12.69
CA MET A 175 11.93 4.87 13.26
C MET A 175 11.86 4.47 14.75
N ARG A 176 12.42 3.32 15.14
CA ARG A 176 12.52 2.91 16.55
C ARG A 176 13.35 3.91 17.37
N ALA A 177 14.47 4.37 16.84
CA ALA A 177 15.33 5.34 17.53
C ALA A 177 14.60 6.67 17.76
N THR A 178 13.90 7.16 16.74
CA THR A 178 13.09 8.38 16.82
C THR A 178 11.98 8.24 17.85
N THR A 179 11.15 7.21 17.74
CA THR A 179 9.99 7.04 18.60
C THR A 179 10.31 6.66 20.04
N ALA A 180 11.54 6.20 20.32
CA ALA A 180 12.02 6.00 21.68
C ALA A 180 12.26 7.31 22.44
N LEU A 181 12.45 8.42 21.74
CA LEU A 181 12.87 9.70 22.32
C LEU A 181 11.78 10.79 22.27
N VAL A 182 10.65 10.55 21.62
CA VAL A 182 9.58 11.54 21.45
C VAL A 182 8.94 11.93 22.78
N LYS A 183 8.57 13.21 22.92
CA LYS A 183 7.85 13.76 24.10
C LYS A 183 6.37 13.45 24.05
N THR A 184 5.76 13.51 22.85
CA THR A 184 4.37 13.09 22.61
C THR A 184 4.35 11.90 21.68
N ARG A 185 3.37 11.04 21.85
CA ARG A 185 3.13 9.88 20.96
C ARG A 185 1.90 10.08 20.08
N GLU A 186 1.22 11.17 20.27
CA GLU A 186 -0.06 11.47 19.65
C GLU A 186 0.16 12.27 18.35
N PHE A 187 -0.46 11.84 17.27
CA PHE A 187 -0.53 12.59 16.02
C PHE A 187 -1.92 12.44 15.38
N MET A 188 -2.28 13.38 14.52
CA MET A 188 -3.49 13.29 13.71
C MET A 188 -3.16 12.95 12.27
N ILE A 189 -4.10 12.32 11.58
CA ILE A 189 -4.03 12.04 10.15
C ILE A 189 -5.42 12.12 9.55
N PHE A 190 -5.53 12.65 8.33
CA PHE A 190 -6.83 12.75 7.67
C PHE A 190 -7.38 11.36 7.36
N HIS A 191 -6.77 10.61 6.45
CA HIS A 191 -7.07 9.21 6.17
C HIS A 191 -6.12 8.27 6.94
N PRO A 192 -6.59 7.23 7.64
CA PRO A 192 -5.80 6.44 8.59
C PRO A 192 -4.77 5.51 7.94
N ALA A 193 -3.78 6.08 7.25
CA ALA A 193 -2.77 5.31 6.53
C ALA A 193 -1.57 4.84 7.39
N LEU A 194 -1.47 5.25 8.67
CA LEU A 194 -0.30 4.97 9.51
C LEU A 194 -0.58 4.04 10.70
N SER A 195 -1.69 3.31 10.69
CA SER A 195 -2.11 2.48 11.83
C SER A 195 -1.10 1.37 12.18
N TYR A 196 -0.53 0.68 11.17
CA TYR A 196 0.50 -0.34 11.40
C TYR A 196 1.80 0.26 11.93
N LEU A 197 2.18 1.44 11.42
CA LEU A 197 3.33 2.17 11.94
C LEU A 197 3.07 2.61 13.39
N ALA A 198 1.92 3.16 13.69
CA ALA A 198 1.55 3.57 15.05
C ALA A 198 1.61 2.38 16.01
N ARG A 199 1.05 1.23 15.65
CA ARG A 199 1.11 -0.01 16.43
C ARG A 199 2.55 -0.43 16.71
N ASP A 200 3.38 -0.53 15.66
CA ASP A 200 4.70 -1.16 15.75
C ASP A 200 5.75 -0.28 16.43
N TYR A 201 5.51 1.04 16.44
CA TYR A 201 6.42 2.02 17.05
C TYR A 201 5.82 2.75 18.27
N ASN A 202 4.71 2.20 18.80
CA ASN A 202 4.05 2.70 20.01
C ASN A 202 3.68 4.19 19.93
N LEU A 203 3.07 4.58 18.82
CA LEU A 203 2.45 5.88 18.60
C LEU A 203 0.92 5.76 18.67
N VAL A 204 0.23 6.87 18.76
CA VAL A 204 -1.24 6.95 18.81
C VAL A 204 -1.72 7.82 17.66
N GLN A 205 -2.47 7.21 16.74
CA GLN A 205 -3.06 7.86 15.59
C GLN A 205 -4.50 8.30 15.92
N HIS A 206 -4.82 9.56 15.62
CA HIS A 206 -6.18 10.10 15.65
C HIS A 206 -6.65 10.38 14.23
N GLU A 207 -7.76 9.79 13.83
CA GLU A 207 -8.29 9.87 12.47
C GLU A 207 -9.23 11.08 12.34
N VAL A 208 -9.15 11.80 11.20
CA VAL A 208 -10.03 12.94 10.94
C VAL A 208 -11.25 12.49 10.15
N GLU A 209 -11.08 11.70 9.10
CA GLU A 209 -12.21 11.14 8.36
C GLU A 209 -12.93 10.06 9.18
N VAL A 210 -14.21 9.87 8.89
CA VAL A 210 -15.03 8.81 9.48
C VAL A 210 -15.58 7.93 8.36
N GLU A 211 -15.14 6.67 8.28
CA GLU A 211 -15.58 5.70 7.25
C GLU A 211 -15.44 6.21 5.80
N GLY A 212 -14.35 6.92 5.50
CA GLY A 212 -14.13 7.51 4.18
C GLY A 212 -14.98 8.75 3.88
N LYS A 213 -15.58 9.38 4.91
CA LYS A 213 -16.41 10.57 4.79
C LYS A 213 -15.81 11.75 5.52
N GLU A 214 -16.15 12.95 5.04
CA GLU A 214 -15.82 14.20 5.71
C GLU A 214 -16.40 14.24 7.14
N PRO A 215 -15.65 14.80 8.13
CA PRO A 215 -16.10 14.92 9.49
C PRO A 215 -17.31 15.85 9.61
N SER A 216 -18.26 15.52 10.49
CA SER A 216 -19.32 16.46 10.85
C SER A 216 -18.74 17.64 11.64
N PRO A 217 -19.44 18.84 11.66
CA PRO A 217 -18.96 19.98 12.45
C PRO A 217 -18.78 19.68 13.94
N ALA A 218 -19.61 18.83 14.51
CA ALA A 218 -19.48 18.42 15.91
C ALA A 218 -18.26 17.55 16.15
N TYR A 219 -17.98 16.63 15.21
CA TYR A 219 -16.79 15.79 15.27
C TYR A 219 -15.50 16.60 15.04
N LEU A 220 -15.52 17.55 14.09
CA LEU A 220 -14.41 18.47 13.87
C LEU A 220 -14.05 19.25 15.15
N ALA A 221 -15.05 19.80 15.86
CA ALA A 221 -14.83 20.46 17.14
C ALA A 221 -14.20 19.52 18.19
N SER A 222 -14.64 18.26 18.26
CA SER A 222 -14.07 17.29 19.18
C SER A 222 -12.62 16.91 18.83
N LEU A 223 -12.25 16.92 17.55
CA LEU A 223 -10.87 16.70 17.10
C LEU A 223 -9.95 17.86 17.52
N ILE A 224 -10.43 19.12 17.42
CA ILE A 224 -9.68 20.29 17.88
C ILE A 224 -9.43 20.21 19.39
N GLU A 225 -10.43 19.83 20.18
CA GLU A 225 -10.27 19.62 21.63
C GLU A 225 -9.31 18.45 21.93
N THR A 226 -9.37 17.37 21.15
CA THR A 226 -8.46 16.24 21.27
C THR A 226 -7.02 16.68 20.98
N ALA A 227 -6.80 17.45 19.90
CA ALA A 227 -5.47 17.97 19.57
C ALA A 227 -4.89 18.77 20.74
N LYS A 228 -5.66 19.67 21.34
CA LYS A 228 -5.24 20.50 22.47
C LYS A 228 -4.98 19.69 23.74
N SER A 229 -5.91 18.80 24.11
CA SER A 229 -5.84 18.05 25.37
C SER A 229 -4.79 16.94 25.37
N LYS A 230 -4.47 16.38 24.19
CA LYS A 230 -3.49 15.30 24.01
C LYS A 230 -2.11 15.79 23.59
N SER A 231 -1.92 17.11 23.50
CA SER A 231 -0.66 17.72 23.05
C SER A 231 -0.22 17.17 21.68
N VAL A 232 -1.18 17.02 20.76
CA VAL A 232 -0.87 16.71 19.35
C VAL A 232 -0.14 17.91 18.77
N SER A 233 0.93 17.67 18.03
CA SER A 233 1.76 18.73 17.42
C SER A 233 1.72 18.73 15.90
N VAL A 234 1.18 17.66 15.29
CA VAL A 234 1.13 17.50 13.83
C VAL A 234 -0.14 16.79 13.39
N ILE A 235 -0.69 17.27 12.28
CA ILE A 235 -1.74 16.59 11.50
C ILE A 235 -1.20 16.30 10.10
N PHE A 236 -1.32 15.05 9.66
CA PHE A 236 -0.98 14.61 8.32
C PHE A 236 -2.20 14.62 7.39
N ILE A 237 -1.97 14.99 6.14
CA ILE A 237 -2.96 14.86 5.06
C ILE A 237 -2.30 14.26 3.83
N GLN A 238 -3.03 13.44 3.10
CA GLN A 238 -2.61 12.90 1.82
C GLN A 238 -3.07 13.81 0.67
N GLU A 239 -2.29 13.86 -0.42
CA GLU A 239 -2.51 14.79 -1.57
C GLU A 239 -3.87 14.61 -2.26
N GLU A 240 -4.46 13.42 -2.21
CA GLU A 240 -5.74 13.09 -2.85
C GLU A 240 -6.99 13.55 -2.08
N TYR A 241 -6.84 14.11 -0.88
CA TYR A 241 -7.96 14.56 -0.04
C TYR A 241 -8.09 16.07 0.02
N ASP A 242 -9.31 16.55 0.33
CA ASP A 242 -9.57 17.99 0.51
C ASP A 242 -8.94 18.49 1.82
N ILE A 243 -8.05 19.46 1.68
CA ILE A 243 -7.23 19.98 2.77
C ILE A 243 -8.01 20.81 3.81
N ARG A 244 -9.19 21.34 3.47
CA ARG A 244 -9.90 22.37 4.26
C ARG A 244 -10.19 21.98 5.70
N ASN A 245 -10.61 20.74 5.96
CA ASN A 245 -10.88 20.28 7.33
C ASN A 245 -9.59 20.12 8.13
N ALA A 246 -8.52 19.65 7.50
CA ALA A 246 -7.21 19.53 8.14
C ALA A 246 -6.60 20.91 8.44
N GLU A 247 -6.75 21.89 7.53
CA GLU A 247 -6.37 23.30 7.77
C GLU A 247 -7.11 23.89 8.96
N THR A 248 -8.43 23.69 9.03
CA THR A 248 -9.24 24.18 10.16
C THR A 248 -8.76 23.61 11.50
N ILE A 249 -8.47 22.30 11.56
CA ILE A 249 -7.93 21.69 12.78
C ILE A 249 -6.55 22.27 13.11
N ALA A 250 -5.68 22.37 12.12
CA ALA A 250 -4.32 22.85 12.30
C ALA A 250 -4.30 24.30 12.83
N GLU A 251 -5.09 25.19 12.24
CA GLU A 251 -5.21 26.60 12.64
C GLU A 251 -5.82 26.75 14.06
N GLU A 252 -6.95 26.11 14.31
CA GLU A 252 -7.67 26.24 15.57
C GLU A 252 -6.95 25.56 16.75
N ALA A 253 -6.21 24.47 16.50
CA ALA A 253 -5.43 23.78 17.52
C ALA A 253 -4.00 24.33 17.64
N GLY A 254 -3.52 25.11 16.67
CA GLY A 254 -2.15 25.64 16.63
C GLY A 254 -1.10 24.55 16.38
N ILE A 255 -1.42 23.55 15.54
CA ILE A 255 -0.53 22.42 15.22
C ILE A 255 -0.05 22.48 13.77
N ALA A 256 1.03 21.77 13.45
CA ALA A 256 1.56 21.74 12.10
C ALA A 256 0.69 20.89 11.16
N LEU A 257 0.48 21.36 9.94
CA LEU A 257 -0.12 20.58 8.84
C LEU A 257 0.98 20.10 7.90
N VAL A 258 1.06 18.79 7.66
CA VAL A 258 2.08 18.17 6.82
C VAL A 258 1.44 17.25 5.79
N THR A 259 1.74 17.48 4.51
CA THR A 259 1.30 16.59 3.44
C THR A 259 2.24 15.38 3.35
N ILE A 260 1.67 14.18 3.22
CA ILE A 260 2.40 12.93 2.99
C ILE A 260 1.83 12.21 1.77
N ASN A 261 2.65 11.35 1.14
CA ASN A 261 2.19 10.48 0.07
C ASN A 261 2.48 9.00 0.38
N PRO A 262 1.57 8.29 1.05
CA PRO A 262 1.73 6.87 1.37
C PRO A 262 1.83 5.97 0.14
N MET A 263 1.40 6.45 -1.02
CA MET A 263 1.38 5.73 -2.30
C MET A 263 2.57 6.07 -3.21
N ALA A 264 3.54 6.85 -2.74
CA ALA A 264 4.72 7.20 -3.52
C ALA A 264 5.52 5.96 -3.95
N TYR A 265 6.15 6.07 -5.12
CA TYR A 265 6.99 4.98 -5.65
C TYR A 265 8.21 4.74 -4.76
N ASP A 266 8.93 5.79 -4.39
CA ASP A 266 10.14 5.69 -3.55
C ASP A 266 9.77 5.50 -2.08
N TRP A 267 9.68 4.23 -1.70
CA TRP A 267 9.34 3.86 -0.33
C TRP A 267 10.41 4.26 0.69
N GLU A 268 11.72 4.24 0.31
CA GLU A 268 12.82 4.64 1.21
C GLU A 268 12.73 6.14 1.52
N GLU A 269 12.51 6.97 0.50
CA GLU A 269 12.33 8.42 0.66
C GLU A 269 11.11 8.71 1.54
N THR A 270 9.97 8.06 1.28
CA THR A 270 8.75 8.21 2.08
C THR A 270 8.99 7.89 3.57
N MET A 271 9.69 6.80 3.88
CA MET A 271 10.00 6.45 5.27
C MET A 271 10.99 7.41 5.91
N THR A 272 11.94 7.92 5.14
CA THR A 272 12.93 8.92 5.62
C THR A 272 12.26 10.24 5.96
N GLU A 273 11.40 10.76 5.07
CA GLU A 273 10.66 12.01 5.29
C GLU A 273 9.71 11.90 6.48
N LEU A 274 9.00 10.77 6.60
CA LEU A 274 8.09 10.52 7.71
C LEU A 274 8.86 10.45 9.04
N ASN A 275 10.02 9.80 9.06
CA ASN A 275 10.87 9.74 10.26
C ASN A 275 11.39 11.12 10.67
N LEU A 276 11.84 11.94 9.73
CA LEU A 276 12.28 13.33 9.99
C LEU A 276 11.12 14.19 10.49
N THR A 277 9.92 13.99 9.96
CA THR A 277 8.71 14.70 10.42
C THR A 277 8.38 14.34 11.86
N PHE A 278 8.41 13.07 12.22
CA PHE A 278 8.24 12.66 13.62
C PHE A 278 9.34 13.19 14.54
N GLN A 279 10.61 13.18 14.10
CA GLN A 279 11.69 13.79 14.88
C GLN A 279 11.42 15.27 15.17
N LYS A 280 10.92 16.00 14.19
CA LYS A 280 10.65 17.43 14.33
C LYS A 280 9.46 17.69 15.25
N TYR A 281 8.32 17.11 14.96
CA TYR A 281 7.07 17.53 15.57
C TYR A 281 6.70 16.75 16.84
N LEU A 282 7.09 15.48 17.00
CA LEU A 282 6.81 14.76 18.24
C LEU A 282 7.80 15.07 19.38
N ASN A 283 8.80 15.92 19.13
CA ASN A 283 9.74 16.40 20.14
C ASN A 283 9.48 17.86 20.59
N GLU A 284 8.53 18.54 19.97
CA GLU A 284 8.09 19.86 20.38
C GLU A 284 7.10 19.77 21.55
#